data_09cc3cf5a67a28767d1bc2978299a8c5
#
_entry.id   09cc3cf5a67a28767d1bc2978299a8c5
#
_cell.length_a   1.000
_cell.length_b   1.000
_cell.length_c   1.000
_cell.angle_alpha   90.00
_cell.angle_beta   90.00
_cell.angle_gamma   90.00
#
_symmetry.space_group_name_H-M   'P 1'
#
loop_
_entity.id
_entity.type
_entity.pdbx_description
1 polymer ?
#
loop_
_entity_poly.entity_id
_entity_poly.type
_entity_poly.pdbx_seq_one_letter_code
_entity_poly.pdbx_strand_id
1 'polypeptide(L)'
;MKHGNMDKAPQKIKDFKGTTKKLLSYLKEYKLGLIFVFLFAIGSTIFAIIGPKILGNITTEIFNGLIKKINNTGGIDFNKIKEITFVLVILYFVSLLFSFIQSFIMSDISNKVSYKLRKELSEKINRLPMKYFDNKTHGEVLSIITNDVDTLTQCLTQSITQIITGITTIIGIFVMMISINISMTIASVLIIPVCMMIVGRVMKNSQKYFTMQQEYLGHLNGHIEEVYGGHDIVKVFNGEENAIKEFKNLNKTLYTSAWKSQFLSTMMFPIMQFIGNLGYVIISILGGYMVVKDKIQVGDILSFTQYVRNFTNQINQLAQVTNMVQSAIAASERVFEFLDEEEEENIDEKNIDISTIKGNIEFKNVHFGYNENKIIINDFSAKVKKGQKIAIVGPTGAGKSTMIKLLMRFYDVNSGQILIDGHNIKEFNRQELRSLFGMVLQDTWLFNGTI
;
A
#
# COMPACT_ATOMS: atom_id res chain seq x y z
N MET A 1 10.18 -17.22 -22.29
CA MET A 1 9.89 -16.03 -21.44
C MET A 1 9.05 -16.53 -20.27
N LYS A 2 9.54 -16.42 -19.02
CA LYS A 2 8.70 -16.69 -17.85
C LYS A 2 7.80 -15.49 -17.65
N HIS A 3 6.52 -15.62 -17.98
CA HIS A 3 5.53 -14.59 -17.70
C HIS A 3 5.33 -14.50 -16.19
N GLY A 4 5.55 -13.31 -15.64
CA GLY A 4 5.36 -13.02 -14.23
C GLY A 4 3.89 -13.13 -13.85
N ASN A 5 3.59 -13.92 -12.84
CA ASN A 5 2.31 -13.96 -12.15
C ASN A 5 1.96 -12.56 -11.63
N MET A 6 1.09 -11.84 -12.35
CA MET A 6 0.60 -10.50 -11.94
C MET A 6 -0.40 -10.54 -10.77
N ASP A 7 -0.86 -11.71 -10.35
CA ASP A 7 -1.81 -11.86 -9.23
C ASP A 7 -1.31 -12.85 -8.18
N LYS A 8 -0.21 -12.51 -7.51
CA LYS A 8 0.05 -13.15 -6.22
C LYS A 8 -0.93 -12.58 -5.20
N ALA A 9 -1.78 -13.45 -4.61
CA ALA A 9 -2.54 -13.15 -3.41
C ALA A 9 -1.65 -12.38 -2.41
N PRO A 10 -2.19 -11.44 -1.62
CA PRO A 10 -1.40 -10.63 -0.71
C PRO A 10 -0.49 -11.55 0.10
N GLN A 11 0.83 -11.43 -0.13
CA GLN A 11 1.81 -12.24 0.57
C GLN A 11 1.65 -12.01 2.06
N LYS A 12 1.58 -13.09 2.84
CA LYS A 12 1.55 -12.99 4.31
C LYS A 12 2.80 -12.24 4.75
N ILE A 13 2.59 -11.17 5.48
CA ILE A 13 3.65 -10.36 6.10
C ILE A 13 4.50 -11.30 6.97
N LYS A 14 5.80 -11.36 6.70
CA LYS A 14 6.75 -12.22 7.41
C LYS A 14 7.19 -11.58 8.73
N ASP A 15 7.55 -10.29 8.69
CA ASP A 15 8.01 -9.51 9.85
C ASP A 15 7.31 -8.16 9.99
N PHE A 16 6.12 -8.20 10.59
CA PHE A 16 5.35 -6.99 10.88
C PHE A 16 6.10 -5.98 11.77
N LYS A 17 6.78 -6.47 12.84
CA LYS A 17 7.43 -5.60 13.82
C LYS A 17 8.69 -4.93 13.26
N GLY A 18 9.55 -5.69 12.58
CA GLY A 18 10.77 -5.15 11.98
C GLY A 18 10.46 -4.13 10.90
N THR A 19 9.53 -4.45 10.00
CA THR A 19 9.08 -3.56 8.92
C THR A 19 8.50 -2.26 9.45
N THR A 20 7.61 -2.34 10.45
CA THR A 20 7.03 -1.14 11.09
C THR A 20 8.11 -0.30 11.77
N LYS A 21 9.09 -0.91 12.45
CA LYS A 21 10.20 -0.20 13.08
C LYS A 21 11.08 0.53 12.05
N LYS A 22 11.37 -0.10 10.92
CA LYS A 22 12.11 0.54 9.82
C LYS A 22 11.32 1.73 9.25
N LEU A 23 10.02 1.57 8.97
CA LEU A 23 9.18 2.65 8.49
C LEU A 23 9.14 3.83 9.47
N LEU A 24 9.00 3.55 10.77
CA LEU A 24 9.04 4.58 11.81
C LEU A 24 10.40 5.29 11.88
N SER A 25 11.51 4.64 11.52
CA SER A 25 12.82 5.29 11.48
C SER A 25 12.90 6.38 10.40
N TYR A 26 12.27 6.18 9.23
CA TYR A 26 12.14 7.22 8.20
C TYR A 26 11.30 8.41 8.67
N LEU A 27 10.24 8.14 9.44
CA LEU A 27 9.38 9.19 10.00
C LEU A 27 10.05 9.96 11.15
N LYS A 28 11.03 9.36 11.84
CA LYS A 28 11.71 9.99 12.98
C LYS A 28 12.42 11.29 12.62
N GLU A 29 12.88 11.43 11.38
CA GLU A 29 13.49 12.66 10.88
C GLU A 29 12.50 13.83 10.88
N TYR A 30 11.19 13.56 10.76
CA TYR A 30 10.10 14.55 10.68
C TYR A 30 9.30 14.67 11.99
N LYS A 31 9.88 14.27 13.13
CA LYS A 31 9.19 14.22 14.44
C LYS A 31 8.47 15.52 14.83
N LEU A 32 9.08 16.68 14.56
CA LEU A 32 8.45 17.98 14.85
C LEU A 32 7.19 18.20 14.02
N GLY A 33 7.27 17.92 12.71
CA GLY A 33 6.09 17.99 11.83
C GLY A 33 4.98 17.05 12.25
N LEU A 34 5.32 15.80 12.65
CA LEU A 34 4.35 14.83 13.16
C LEU A 34 3.69 15.28 14.47
N ILE A 35 4.43 15.94 15.37
CA ILE A 35 3.86 16.55 16.59
C ILE A 35 2.83 17.63 16.22
N PHE A 36 3.13 18.50 15.26
CA PHE A 36 2.18 19.49 14.78
C PHE A 36 0.95 18.85 14.12
N VAL A 37 1.14 17.81 13.27
CA VAL A 37 0.04 17.03 12.69
C VAL A 37 -0.87 16.48 13.79
N PHE A 38 -0.29 15.90 14.84
CA PHE A 38 -1.03 15.36 15.98
C PHE A 38 -1.82 16.45 16.74
N LEU A 39 -1.20 17.58 17.05
CA LEU A 39 -1.84 18.69 17.75
C LEU A 39 -2.98 19.30 16.94
N PHE A 40 -2.77 19.56 15.64
CA PHE A 40 -3.79 20.13 14.76
C PHE A 40 -4.92 19.13 14.49
N ALA A 41 -4.62 17.82 14.40
CA ALA A 41 -5.63 16.78 14.26
C ALA A 41 -6.56 16.72 15.48
N ILE A 42 -5.99 16.71 16.67
CA ILE A 42 -6.77 16.74 17.93
C ILE A 42 -7.58 18.02 18.02
N GLY A 43 -6.95 19.16 17.78
CA GLY A 43 -7.63 20.47 17.83
C GLY A 43 -8.80 20.57 16.86
N SER A 44 -8.60 20.22 15.59
CA SER A 44 -9.65 20.16 14.59
C SER A 44 -10.81 19.26 15.02
N THR A 45 -10.48 18.09 15.55
CA THR A 45 -11.46 17.09 15.98
C THR A 45 -12.28 17.59 17.18
N ILE A 46 -11.64 18.21 18.18
CA ILE A 46 -12.34 18.77 19.35
C ILE A 46 -13.36 19.83 18.91
N PHE A 47 -12.98 20.74 18.02
CA PHE A 47 -13.90 21.76 17.52
C PHE A 47 -15.06 21.13 16.73
N ALA A 48 -14.82 20.08 15.94
CA ALA A 48 -15.85 19.36 15.21
C ALA A 48 -16.81 18.61 16.15
N ILE A 49 -16.33 18.06 17.27
CA ILE A 49 -17.14 17.31 18.24
C ILE A 49 -18.07 18.23 19.05
N ILE A 50 -17.66 19.47 19.30
CA ILE A 50 -18.50 20.45 20.03
C ILE A 50 -19.68 20.92 19.17
N GLY A 51 -19.54 20.91 17.84
CA GLY A 51 -20.55 21.42 16.90
C GLY A 51 -21.97 20.87 17.12
N PRO A 52 -22.19 19.54 17.22
CA PRO A 52 -23.52 18.95 17.47
C PRO A 52 -24.19 19.46 18.75
N LYS A 53 -23.42 19.70 19.82
CA LYS A 53 -23.96 20.23 21.08
C LYS A 53 -24.47 21.68 20.92
N ILE A 54 -23.69 22.52 20.22
CA ILE A 54 -24.08 23.90 19.93
C ILE A 54 -25.30 23.94 19.01
N LEU A 55 -25.36 23.07 18.00
CA LEU A 55 -26.55 22.93 17.15
C LEU A 55 -27.80 22.50 17.93
N GLY A 56 -27.62 21.61 18.91
CA GLY A 56 -28.66 21.24 19.85
C GLY A 56 -29.18 22.43 20.67
N ASN A 57 -28.30 23.31 21.11
CA ASN A 57 -28.72 24.53 21.83
C ASN A 57 -29.60 25.43 20.97
N ILE A 58 -29.33 25.59 19.67
CA ILE A 58 -30.18 26.31 18.72
C ILE A 58 -31.58 25.68 18.69
N THR A 59 -31.65 24.36 18.58
CA THR A 59 -32.95 23.62 18.60
C THR A 59 -33.72 23.85 19.89
N THR A 60 -33.01 23.85 21.02
CA THR A 60 -33.65 24.12 22.34
C THR A 60 -34.19 25.55 22.41
N GLU A 61 -33.45 26.55 21.93
CA GLU A 61 -33.94 27.94 21.93
C GLU A 61 -35.16 28.15 21.02
N ILE A 62 -35.16 27.50 19.85
CA ILE A 62 -36.36 27.49 18.97
C ILE A 62 -37.55 26.89 19.69
N PHE A 63 -37.38 25.72 20.31
CA PHE A 63 -38.44 25.02 21.02
C PHE A 63 -39.01 25.85 22.20
N ASN A 64 -38.12 26.40 23.03
CA ASN A 64 -38.48 27.25 24.14
C ASN A 64 -39.20 28.51 23.68
N GLY A 65 -38.78 29.14 22.58
CA GLY A 65 -39.41 30.28 21.95
C GLY A 65 -40.82 29.98 21.44
N LEU A 66 -41.02 28.78 20.86
CA LEU A 66 -42.35 28.31 20.44
C LEU A 66 -43.31 28.11 21.64
N ILE A 67 -42.82 27.53 22.73
CA ILE A 67 -43.60 27.40 23.97
C ILE A 67 -43.99 28.75 24.52
N LYS A 68 -43.07 29.70 24.59
CA LYS A 68 -43.34 31.10 25.00
C LYS A 68 -44.40 31.75 24.13
N LYS A 69 -44.35 31.51 22.81
CA LYS A 69 -45.35 32.02 21.86
C LYS A 69 -46.74 31.43 22.07
N ILE A 70 -46.84 30.12 22.30
CA ILE A 70 -48.09 29.41 22.61
C ILE A 70 -48.69 29.95 23.91
N ASN A 71 -47.87 30.18 24.94
CA ASN A 71 -48.31 30.68 26.25
C ASN A 71 -48.50 32.20 26.29
N ASN A 72 -48.39 32.89 25.16
CA ASN A 72 -48.47 34.37 25.05
C ASN A 72 -47.46 35.12 25.97
N THR A 73 -46.36 34.52 26.36
CA THR A 73 -45.35 35.08 27.26
C THR A 73 -44.12 35.63 26.51
N GLY A 74 -44.11 35.51 25.17
CA GLY A 74 -42.99 36.00 24.35
C GLY A 74 -42.92 35.29 23.00
N GLY A 75 -41.72 35.29 22.36
CA GLY A 75 -41.47 34.65 21.07
C GLY A 75 -40.10 34.01 20.98
N ILE A 76 -39.71 33.64 19.77
CA ILE A 76 -38.40 33.07 19.47
C ILE A 76 -37.39 34.21 19.50
N ASP A 77 -36.29 34.04 20.25
CA ASP A 77 -35.17 35.01 20.31
C ASP A 77 -34.19 34.73 19.16
N PHE A 78 -34.44 35.40 18.03
CA PHE A 78 -33.58 35.32 16.85
C PHE A 78 -32.19 35.92 17.08
N ASN A 79 -32.03 36.88 18.01
CA ASN A 79 -30.71 37.43 18.28
C ASN A 79 -29.80 36.40 18.95
N LYS A 80 -30.33 35.69 19.94
CA LYS A 80 -29.60 34.57 20.59
C LYS A 80 -29.28 33.42 19.62
N ILE A 81 -30.19 33.06 18.74
CA ILE A 81 -29.96 32.07 17.70
C ILE A 81 -28.83 32.55 16.77
N LYS A 82 -28.83 33.80 16.37
CA LYS A 82 -27.76 34.40 15.54
C LYS A 82 -26.40 34.34 16.21
N GLU A 83 -26.31 34.69 17.50
CA GLU A 83 -25.06 34.58 18.27
C GLU A 83 -24.54 33.14 18.33
N ILE A 84 -25.40 32.15 18.66
CA ILE A 84 -25.01 30.73 18.73
C ILE A 84 -24.55 30.25 17.34
N THR A 85 -25.27 30.65 16.27
CA THR A 85 -24.92 30.28 14.90
C THR A 85 -23.56 30.88 14.50
N PHE A 86 -23.30 32.14 14.88
CA PHE A 86 -22.04 32.79 14.60
C PHE A 86 -20.85 32.06 15.28
N VAL A 87 -21.02 31.69 16.55
CA VAL A 87 -20.04 30.89 17.29
C VAL A 87 -19.81 29.53 16.59
N LEU A 88 -20.88 28.87 16.14
CA LEU A 88 -20.78 27.59 15.42
C LEU A 88 -19.99 27.72 14.11
N VAL A 89 -20.24 28.78 13.34
CA VAL A 89 -19.52 29.06 12.09
C VAL A 89 -18.02 29.28 12.37
N ILE A 90 -17.69 30.06 13.40
CA ILE A 90 -16.28 30.30 13.79
C ILE A 90 -15.63 28.97 14.18
N LEU A 91 -16.27 28.13 14.98
CA LEU A 91 -15.72 26.82 15.39
C LEU A 91 -15.45 25.92 14.19
N TYR A 92 -16.38 25.85 13.24
CA TYR A 92 -16.15 25.06 12.02
C TYR A 92 -15.07 25.64 11.15
N PHE A 93 -14.96 26.97 11.07
CA PHE A 93 -13.87 27.63 10.32
C PHE A 93 -12.50 27.33 10.94
N VAL A 94 -12.38 27.41 12.27
CA VAL A 94 -11.14 27.05 13.00
C VAL A 94 -10.81 25.57 12.81
N SER A 95 -11.81 24.69 12.90
CA SER A 95 -11.65 23.26 12.63
C SER A 95 -11.12 22.99 11.21
N LEU A 96 -11.67 23.70 10.22
CA LEU A 96 -11.23 23.62 8.82
C LEU A 96 -9.77 24.07 8.66
N LEU A 97 -9.40 25.20 9.27
CA LEU A 97 -8.02 25.70 9.24
C LEU A 97 -7.04 24.69 9.84
N PHE A 98 -7.38 24.12 10.98
CA PHE A 98 -6.54 23.11 11.63
C PHE A 98 -6.41 21.84 10.78
N SER A 99 -7.50 21.37 10.20
CA SER A 99 -7.50 20.22 9.30
C SER A 99 -6.69 20.50 8.03
N PHE A 100 -6.78 21.72 7.48
CA PHE A 100 -5.99 22.12 6.32
C PHE A 100 -4.49 22.13 6.62
N ILE A 101 -4.08 22.78 7.71
CA ILE A 101 -2.66 22.85 8.13
C ILE A 101 -2.12 21.44 8.38
N GLN A 102 -2.87 20.60 9.09
CA GLN A 102 -2.53 19.21 9.35
C GLN A 102 -2.31 18.41 8.06
N SER A 103 -3.25 18.52 7.11
CA SER A 103 -3.18 17.80 5.85
C SER A 103 -2.02 18.29 4.97
N PHE A 104 -1.75 19.57 4.98
CA PHE A 104 -0.63 20.17 4.27
C PHE A 104 0.71 19.65 4.80
N ILE A 105 0.92 19.68 6.13
CA ILE A 105 2.15 19.17 6.76
C ILE A 105 2.31 17.68 6.51
N MET A 106 1.23 16.89 6.65
CA MET A 106 1.30 15.43 6.43
C MET A 106 1.61 15.07 4.98
N SER A 107 1.03 15.81 4.02
CA SER A 107 1.33 15.63 2.61
C SER A 107 2.80 15.93 2.29
N ASP A 108 3.36 17.01 2.84
CA ASP A 108 4.76 17.37 2.67
C ASP A 108 5.71 16.26 3.23
N ILE A 109 5.42 15.78 4.45
CA ILE A 109 6.19 14.70 5.08
C ILE A 109 6.13 13.44 4.23
N SER A 110 4.94 13.02 3.81
CA SER A 110 4.75 11.79 3.03
C SER A 110 5.48 11.85 1.69
N ASN A 111 5.43 12.99 1.01
CA ASN A 111 6.14 13.18 -0.26
C ASN A 111 7.67 13.19 -0.08
N LYS A 112 8.19 13.77 1.01
CA LYS A 112 9.63 13.73 1.33
C LYS A 112 10.10 12.31 1.62
N VAL A 113 9.32 11.51 2.35
CA VAL A 113 9.61 10.08 2.58
C VAL A 113 9.58 9.32 1.27
N SER A 114 8.59 9.54 0.42
CA SER A 114 8.48 8.93 -0.92
C SER A 114 9.70 9.26 -1.79
N TYR A 115 10.08 10.53 -1.85
CA TYR A 115 11.27 10.96 -2.58
C TYR A 115 12.54 10.27 -2.09
N LYS A 116 12.73 10.20 -0.75
CA LYS A 116 13.88 9.55 -0.15
C LYS A 116 13.94 8.05 -0.50
N LEU A 117 12.80 7.33 -0.35
CA LEU A 117 12.72 5.92 -0.69
C LEU A 117 13.02 5.66 -2.18
N ARG A 118 12.42 6.46 -3.09
CA ARG A 118 12.69 6.32 -4.53
C ARG A 118 14.14 6.60 -4.89
N LYS A 119 14.77 7.58 -4.22
CA LYS A 119 16.20 7.87 -4.40
C LYS A 119 17.05 6.68 -3.98
N GLU A 120 16.84 6.15 -2.75
CA GLU A 120 17.57 5.00 -2.23
C GLU A 120 17.37 3.75 -3.11
N LEU A 121 16.15 3.49 -3.56
CA LEU A 121 15.83 2.39 -4.48
C LEU A 121 16.54 2.55 -5.84
N SER A 122 16.55 3.77 -6.40
CA SER A 122 17.23 4.06 -7.67
C SER A 122 18.75 3.89 -7.57
N GLU A 123 19.35 4.32 -6.45
CA GLU A 123 20.76 4.11 -6.19
C GLU A 123 21.08 2.62 -5.98
N LYS A 124 20.20 1.91 -5.27
CA LYS A 124 20.35 0.47 -5.00
C LYS A 124 20.33 -0.37 -6.28
N ILE A 125 19.43 -0.06 -7.24
CA ILE A 125 19.37 -0.75 -8.54
C ILE A 125 20.72 -0.78 -9.21
N ASN A 126 21.47 0.33 -9.18
CA ASN A 126 22.76 0.43 -9.84
C ASN A 126 23.89 -0.31 -9.12
N ARG A 127 23.64 -0.75 -7.88
CA ARG A 127 24.63 -1.47 -7.06
C ARG A 127 24.33 -2.97 -6.93
N LEU A 128 23.15 -3.41 -7.38
CA LEU A 128 22.77 -4.82 -7.29
C LEU A 128 23.47 -5.66 -8.35
N PRO A 129 23.87 -6.93 -8.00
CA PRO A 129 24.48 -7.83 -8.93
C PRO A 129 23.50 -8.30 -10.02
N MET A 130 24.02 -8.61 -11.22
CA MET A 130 23.20 -9.15 -12.32
C MET A 130 22.42 -10.41 -11.95
N LYS A 131 22.93 -11.21 -11.02
CA LYS A 131 22.27 -12.41 -10.49
C LYS A 131 20.88 -12.09 -9.90
N TYR A 132 20.70 -10.91 -9.30
CA TYR A 132 19.41 -10.47 -8.78
C TYR A 132 18.38 -10.30 -9.91
N PHE A 133 18.76 -9.63 -11.00
CA PHE A 133 17.89 -9.36 -12.14
C PHE A 133 17.59 -10.59 -13.00
N ASP A 134 18.50 -11.58 -13.04
CA ASP A 134 18.23 -12.85 -13.72
C ASP A 134 17.12 -13.68 -13.01
N ASN A 135 16.90 -13.47 -11.70
CA ASN A 135 15.90 -14.16 -10.89
C ASN A 135 14.59 -13.39 -10.73
N LYS A 136 14.54 -12.12 -11.10
CA LYS A 136 13.37 -11.24 -10.99
C LYS A 136 12.93 -10.76 -12.36
N THR A 137 11.64 -10.52 -12.53
CA THR A 137 11.15 -9.86 -13.76
C THR A 137 11.33 -8.35 -13.67
N HIS A 138 11.52 -7.69 -14.80
CA HIS A 138 11.59 -6.23 -14.85
C HIS A 138 10.33 -5.56 -14.25
N GLY A 139 9.16 -6.18 -14.47
CA GLY A 139 7.90 -5.71 -13.91
C GLY A 139 7.84 -5.79 -12.39
N GLU A 140 8.40 -6.83 -11.76
CA GLU A 140 8.49 -6.95 -10.29
C GLU A 140 9.34 -5.82 -9.70
N VAL A 141 10.52 -5.55 -10.27
CA VAL A 141 11.41 -4.47 -9.80
C VAL A 141 10.78 -3.11 -9.98
N LEU A 142 10.17 -2.85 -11.14
CA LEU A 142 9.49 -1.59 -11.42
C LEU A 142 8.31 -1.38 -10.47
N SER A 143 7.55 -2.44 -10.16
CA SER A 143 6.42 -2.37 -9.23
C SER A 143 6.83 -1.97 -7.81
N ILE A 144 8.01 -2.38 -7.33
CA ILE A 144 8.54 -1.96 -6.03
C ILE A 144 8.77 -0.45 -5.99
N ILE A 145 9.36 0.11 -7.05
CA ILE A 145 9.72 1.54 -7.10
C ILE A 145 8.50 2.42 -7.29
N THR A 146 7.50 1.94 -8.03
CA THR A 146 6.28 2.71 -8.35
C THR A 146 5.16 2.37 -7.38
N ASN A 147 4.53 1.21 -7.53
CA ASN A 147 3.30 0.86 -6.84
C ASN A 147 3.48 0.71 -5.32
N ASP A 148 4.58 0.09 -4.87
CA ASP A 148 4.80 -0.14 -3.45
C ASP A 148 5.12 1.17 -2.72
N VAL A 149 5.96 2.03 -3.29
CA VAL A 149 6.25 3.36 -2.72
C VAL A 149 5.00 4.24 -2.74
N ASP A 150 4.16 4.19 -3.79
CA ASP A 150 2.90 4.93 -3.83
C ASP A 150 1.92 4.45 -2.77
N THR A 151 1.79 3.13 -2.58
CA THR A 151 0.98 2.53 -1.52
C THR A 151 1.43 3.00 -0.13
N LEU A 152 2.74 3.06 0.11
CA LEU A 152 3.32 3.61 1.34
C LEU A 152 2.97 5.08 1.52
N THR A 153 3.18 5.89 0.49
CA THR A 153 2.93 7.33 0.52
C THR A 153 1.46 7.61 0.80
N GLN A 154 0.56 6.91 0.15
CA GLN A 154 -0.88 7.03 0.36
C GLN A 154 -1.29 6.62 1.79
N CYS A 155 -0.74 5.52 2.30
CA CYS A 155 -0.99 5.09 3.67
C CYS A 155 -0.48 6.13 4.69
N LEU A 156 0.72 6.65 4.52
CA LEU A 156 1.26 7.68 5.40
C LEU A 156 0.37 8.91 5.42
N THR A 157 -0.05 9.41 4.25
CA THR A 157 -0.87 10.61 4.13
C THR A 157 -2.25 10.43 4.77
N GLN A 158 -2.92 9.32 4.49
CA GLN A 158 -4.32 9.11 4.89
C GLN A 158 -4.47 8.36 6.21
N SER A 159 -3.76 7.23 6.39
CA SER A 159 -4.03 6.35 7.53
C SER A 159 -3.57 6.92 8.85
N ILE A 160 -2.40 7.56 8.91
CA ILE A 160 -1.92 8.18 10.15
C ILE A 160 -2.90 9.25 10.62
N THR A 161 -3.31 10.11 9.71
CA THR A 161 -4.31 11.17 9.98
C THR A 161 -5.64 10.57 10.46
N GLN A 162 -6.18 9.59 9.73
CA GLN A 162 -7.45 8.96 10.07
C GLN A 162 -7.41 8.18 11.39
N ILE A 163 -6.30 7.58 11.75
CA ILE A 163 -6.14 6.92 13.06
C ILE A 163 -6.20 7.97 14.18
N ILE A 164 -5.44 9.06 14.07
CA ILE A 164 -5.40 10.10 15.10
C ILE A 164 -6.78 10.75 15.25
N THR A 165 -7.37 11.21 14.16
CA THR A 165 -8.69 11.86 14.17
C THR A 165 -9.79 10.90 14.60
N GLY A 166 -9.76 9.65 14.12
CA GLY A 166 -10.74 8.62 14.45
C GLY A 166 -10.75 8.26 15.93
N ILE A 167 -9.58 8.01 16.53
CA ILE A 167 -9.46 7.72 17.96
C ILE A 167 -9.89 8.92 18.80
N THR A 168 -9.43 10.12 18.44
CA THR A 168 -9.82 11.36 19.12
C THR A 168 -11.33 11.60 19.04
N THR A 169 -11.94 11.38 17.86
CA THR A 169 -13.38 11.52 17.66
C THR A 169 -14.15 10.52 18.50
N ILE A 170 -13.76 9.24 18.52
CA ILE A 170 -14.46 8.20 19.32
C ILE A 170 -14.41 8.56 20.79
N ILE A 171 -13.24 8.90 21.33
CA ILE A 171 -13.09 9.27 22.75
C ILE A 171 -13.90 10.54 23.05
N GLY A 172 -13.77 11.57 22.23
CA GLY A 172 -14.46 12.84 22.47
C GLY A 172 -15.98 12.73 22.34
N ILE A 173 -16.50 11.99 21.36
CA ILE A 173 -17.94 11.71 21.24
C ILE A 173 -18.44 10.93 22.47
N PHE A 174 -17.70 9.93 22.91
CA PHE A 174 -18.07 9.14 24.09
C PHE A 174 -18.15 10.01 25.34
N VAL A 175 -17.19 10.91 25.55
CA VAL A 175 -17.22 11.89 26.65
C VAL A 175 -18.43 12.83 26.52
N MET A 176 -18.72 13.35 25.33
CA MET A 176 -19.87 14.23 25.10
C MET A 176 -21.20 13.50 25.32
N MET A 177 -21.34 12.26 24.92
CA MET A 177 -22.54 11.45 25.15
C MET A 177 -22.77 11.22 26.64
N ILE A 178 -21.73 10.88 27.41
CA ILE A 178 -21.82 10.72 28.87
C ILE A 178 -22.21 12.05 29.54
N SER A 179 -21.68 13.18 29.08
CA SER A 179 -21.98 14.51 29.62
C SER A 179 -23.45 14.90 29.42
N ILE A 180 -24.11 14.41 28.38
CA ILE A 180 -25.54 14.66 28.15
C ILE A 180 -26.41 13.74 29.01
N ASN A 181 -26.25 12.41 28.86
CA ASN A 181 -27.04 11.45 29.65
C ASN A 181 -26.43 10.04 29.60
N ILE A 182 -26.09 9.49 30.75
CA ILE A 182 -25.46 8.17 30.89
C ILE A 182 -26.42 7.04 30.42
N SER A 183 -27.71 7.11 30.71
CA SER A 183 -28.65 6.05 30.32
C SER A 183 -28.81 5.94 28.80
N MET A 184 -28.84 7.09 28.10
CA MET A 184 -28.88 7.13 26.64
C MET A 184 -27.56 6.62 26.04
N THR A 185 -26.45 6.92 26.67
CA THR A 185 -25.11 6.44 26.26
C THR A 185 -25.04 4.92 26.35
N ILE A 186 -25.50 4.32 27.46
CA ILE A 186 -25.54 2.86 27.63
C ILE A 186 -26.40 2.22 26.55
N ALA A 187 -27.61 2.77 26.32
CA ALA A 187 -28.50 2.27 25.28
C ALA A 187 -27.85 2.30 23.88
N SER A 188 -27.13 3.36 23.57
CA SER A 188 -26.39 3.50 22.28
C SER A 188 -25.24 2.52 22.16
N VAL A 189 -24.46 2.34 23.24
CA VAL A 189 -23.34 1.42 23.25
C VAL A 189 -23.81 -0.04 23.10
N LEU A 190 -24.98 -0.40 23.64
CA LEU A 190 -25.56 -1.74 23.49
C LEU A 190 -25.94 -2.09 22.03
N ILE A 191 -26.14 -1.11 21.17
CA ILE A 191 -26.39 -1.33 19.74
C ILE A 191 -25.15 -1.88 19.04
N ILE A 192 -23.94 -1.50 19.49
CA ILE A 192 -22.66 -1.87 18.86
C ILE A 192 -22.42 -3.39 18.82
N PRO A 193 -22.54 -4.14 19.93
CA PRO A 193 -22.41 -5.58 19.90
C PRO A 193 -23.41 -6.27 18.97
N VAL A 194 -24.63 -5.76 18.88
CA VAL A 194 -25.65 -6.28 17.96
C VAL A 194 -25.20 -6.06 16.52
N CYS A 195 -24.72 -4.86 16.19
CA CYS A 195 -24.14 -4.56 14.88
C CYS A 195 -22.98 -5.51 14.57
N MET A 196 -22.01 -5.64 15.47
CA MET A 196 -20.85 -6.49 15.28
C MET A 196 -21.22 -7.97 15.06
N MET A 197 -22.20 -8.47 15.76
CA MET A 197 -22.68 -9.85 15.60
C MET A 197 -23.27 -10.06 14.19
N ILE A 198 -24.12 -9.15 13.73
CA ILE A 198 -24.76 -9.22 12.40
C ILE A 198 -23.71 -9.10 11.30
N VAL A 199 -22.83 -8.10 11.40
CA VAL A 199 -21.72 -7.87 10.47
C VAL A 199 -20.80 -9.10 10.40
N GLY A 200 -20.39 -9.62 11.55
CA GLY A 200 -19.50 -10.79 11.61
C GLY A 200 -20.12 -12.03 10.95
N ARG A 201 -21.43 -12.22 11.10
CA ARG A 201 -22.13 -13.34 10.47
C ARG A 201 -22.23 -13.19 8.94
N VAL A 202 -22.51 -11.98 8.46
CA VAL A 202 -22.56 -11.68 7.02
C VAL A 202 -21.16 -11.79 6.41
N MET A 203 -20.12 -11.23 7.05
CA MET A 203 -18.73 -11.32 6.59
C MET A 203 -18.24 -12.76 6.52
N LYS A 204 -18.49 -13.58 7.54
CA LYS A 204 -18.11 -15.00 7.53
C LYS A 204 -18.71 -15.76 6.35
N ASN A 205 -19.97 -15.48 6.02
CA ASN A 205 -20.65 -16.10 4.88
C ASN A 205 -20.15 -15.55 3.54
N SER A 206 -19.86 -14.26 3.46
CA SER A 206 -19.33 -13.61 2.25
C SER A 206 -17.91 -14.09 1.93
N GLN A 207 -17.06 -14.30 2.95
CA GLN A 207 -15.67 -14.68 2.80
C GLN A 207 -15.48 -15.96 1.97
N LYS A 208 -16.36 -16.94 2.15
CA LYS A 208 -16.32 -18.18 1.35
C LYS A 208 -16.46 -17.89 -0.14
N TYR A 209 -17.43 -17.08 -0.52
CA TYR A 209 -17.69 -16.74 -1.93
C TYR A 209 -16.61 -15.81 -2.49
N PHE A 210 -16.09 -14.93 -1.67
CA PHE A 210 -14.96 -14.06 -2.06
C PHE A 210 -13.70 -14.89 -2.38
N THR A 211 -13.36 -15.87 -1.54
CA THR A 211 -12.23 -16.77 -1.79
C THR A 211 -12.45 -17.58 -3.08
N MET A 212 -13.65 -18.13 -3.29
CA MET A 212 -13.97 -18.82 -4.53
C MET A 212 -13.91 -17.91 -5.76
N GLN A 213 -14.37 -16.68 -5.63
CA GLN A 213 -14.27 -15.68 -6.71
C GLN A 213 -12.82 -15.43 -7.12
N GLN A 214 -11.92 -15.23 -6.15
CA GLN A 214 -10.50 -15.01 -6.43
C GLN A 214 -9.84 -16.25 -7.05
N GLU A 215 -10.14 -17.43 -6.52
CA GLU A 215 -9.62 -18.70 -7.04
C GLU A 215 -10.05 -18.92 -8.50
N TYR A 216 -11.35 -18.80 -8.80
CA TYR A 216 -11.87 -19.00 -10.17
C TYR A 216 -11.48 -17.88 -11.12
N LEU A 217 -11.26 -16.66 -10.64
CA LEU A 217 -10.68 -15.60 -11.44
C LEU A 217 -9.24 -15.96 -11.87
N GLY A 218 -8.44 -16.51 -10.94
CA GLY A 218 -7.11 -17.02 -11.26
C GLY A 218 -7.13 -18.15 -12.28
N HIS A 219 -8.02 -19.14 -12.11
CA HIS A 219 -8.18 -20.24 -13.08
C HIS A 219 -8.62 -19.73 -14.46
N LEU A 220 -9.55 -18.79 -14.51
CA LEU A 220 -10.02 -18.19 -15.77
C LEU A 220 -8.90 -17.44 -16.47
N ASN A 221 -8.16 -16.62 -15.75
CA ASN A 221 -7.01 -15.88 -16.30
C ASN A 221 -5.93 -16.85 -16.81
N GLY A 222 -5.61 -17.90 -16.05
CA GLY A 222 -4.66 -18.93 -16.48
C GLY A 222 -5.11 -19.63 -17.75
N HIS A 223 -6.38 -19.99 -17.86
CA HIS A 223 -6.94 -20.60 -19.09
C HIS A 223 -6.87 -19.65 -20.28
N ILE A 224 -7.20 -18.37 -20.08
CA ILE A 224 -7.08 -17.34 -21.16
C ILE A 224 -5.61 -17.21 -21.61
N GLU A 225 -4.67 -17.13 -20.67
CA GLU A 225 -3.23 -17.01 -20.96
C GLU A 225 -2.73 -18.24 -21.73
N GLU A 226 -3.12 -19.46 -21.32
CA GLU A 226 -2.77 -20.71 -21.97
C GLU A 226 -3.31 -20.79 -23.40
N VAL A 227 -4.63 -20.54 -23.59
CA VAL A 227 -5.29 -20.59 -24.90
C VAL A 227 -4.77 -19.48 -25.82
N TYR A 228 -4.55 -18.29 -25.30
CA TYR A 228 -4.03 -17.16 -26.09
C TYR A 228 -2.54 -17.37 -26.46
N GLY A 229 -1.73 -17.82 -25.49
CA GLY A 229 -0.31 -18.11 -25.72
C GLY A 229 -0.07 -19.30 -26.65
N GLY A 230 -0.98 -20.31 -26.62
CA GLY A 230 -0.96 -21.50 -27.47
C GLY A 230 -1.94 -21.45 -28.65
N HIS A 231 -2.39 -20.23 -29.09
CA HIS A 231 -3.47 -20.09 -30.05
C HIS A 231 -3.23 -20.83 -31.38
N ASP A 232 -2.01 -20.80 -31.89
CA ASP A 232 -1.64 -21.51 -33.11
C ASP A 232 -1.82 -23.04 -32.95
N ILE A 233 -1.48 -23.58 -31.76
CA ILE A 233 -1.65 -24.99 -31.44
C ILE A 233 -3.13 -25.34 -31.36
N VAL A 234 -3.94 -24.52 -30.68
CA VAL A 234 -5.40 -24.69 -30.59
C VAL A 234 -6.01 -24.75 -32.00
N LYS A 235 -5.56 -23.87 -32.90
CA LYS A 235 -6.02 -23.83 -34.32
C LYS A 235 -5.63 -25.07 -35.10
N VAL A 236 -4.35 -25.46 -35.01
CA VAL A 236 -3.85 -26.63 -35.79
C VAL A 236 -4.58 -27.93 -35.38
N PHE A 237 -4.95 -28.07 -34.11
CA PHE A 237 -5.64 -29.26 -33.59
C PHE A 237 -7.16 -29.11 -33.48
N ASN A 238 -7.79 -28.04 -34.02
CA ASN A 238 -9.22 -27.75 -33.96
C ASN A 238 -9.76 -27.83 -32.50
N GLY A 239 -9.00 -27.28 -31.55
CA GLY A 239 -9.30 -27.34 -30.11
C GLY A 239 -10.24 -26.24 -29.59
N GLU A 240 -10.77 -25.34 -30.45
CA GLU A 240 -11.53 -24.17 -30.09
C GLU A 240 -12.79 -24.49 -29.27
N GLU A 241 -13.54 -25.53 -29.70
CA GLU A 241 -14.77 -25.90 -28.97
C GLU A 241 -14.50 -26.34 -27.53
N ASN A 242 -13.41 -27.08 -27.33
CA ASN A 242 -13.01 -27.54 -26.00
C ASN A 242 -12.55 -26.35 -25.14
N ALA A 243 -11.74 -25.46 -25.69
CA ALA A 243 -11.30 -24.24 -25.00
C ALA A 243 -12.48 -23.35 -24.61
N ILE A 244 -13.47 -23.16 -25.49
CA ILE A 244 -14.69 -22.39 -25.22
C ILE A 244 -15.54 -23.08 -24.15
N LYS A 245 -15.65 -24.41 -24.18
CA LYS A 245 -16.44 -25.16 -23.20
C LYS A 245 -15.83 -25.03 -21.80
N GLU A 246 -14.51 -25.15 -21.69
CA GLU A 246 -13.80 -24.97 -20.43
C GLU A 246 -13.92 -23.54 -19.91
N PHE A 247 -13.71 -22.54 -20.76
CA PHE A 247 -13.96 -21.13 -20.45
C PHE A 247 -15.37 -20.91 -19.88
N LYS A 248 -16.41 -21.43 -20.54
CA LYS A 248 -17.80 -21.29 -20.09
C LYS A 248 -18.02 -21.89 -18.71
N ASN A 249 -17.40 -23.04 -18.40
CA ASN A 249 -17.53 -23.69 -17.11
C ASN A 249 -16.86 -22.87 -15.99
N LEU A 250 -15.63 -22.41 -16.21
CA LEU A 250 -14.91 -21.54 -15.28
C LEU A 250 -15.66 -20.22 -15.05
N ASN A 251 -16.10 -19.59 -16.13
CA ASN A 251 -16.84 -18.33 -16.08
C ASN A 251 -18.19 -18.45 -15.36
N LYS A 252 -18.91 -19.59 -15.54
CA LYS A 252 -20.16 -19.85 -14.81
C LYS A 252 -19.96 -19.95 -13.30
N THR A 253 -18.87 -20.61 -12.88
CA THR A 253 -18.54 -20.73 -11.45
C THR A 253 -18.06 -19.40 -10.90
N LEU A 254 -17.25 -18.66 -11.66
CA LEU A 254 -16.85 -17.30 -11.32
C LEU A 254 -18.07 -16.38 -11.16
N TYR A 255 -19.01 -16.40 -12.13
CA TYR A 255 -20.24 -15.62 -12.09
C TYR A 255 -21.05 -15.87 -10.81
N THR A 256 -21.28 -17.16 -10.48
CA THR A 256 -22.08 -17.51 -9.28
C THR A 256 -21.37 -17.11 -7.99
N SER A 257 -20.08 -17.25 -7.92
CA SER A 257 -19.28 -16.86 -6.75
C SER A 257 -19.19 -15.34 -6.61
N ALA A 258 -18.94 -14.63 -7.71
CA ALA A 258 -18.88 -13.18 -7.73
C ALA A 258 -20.24 -12.55 -7.40
N TRP A 259 -21.33 -13.04 -7.98
CA TRP A 259 -22.66 -12.55 -7.68
C TRP A 259 -23.01 -12.67 -6.18
N LYS A 260 -22.75 -13.85 -5.59
CA LYS A 260 -23.02 -14.09 -4.16
C LYS A 260 -22.11 -13.25 -3.26
N SER A 261 -20.83 -13.17 -3.59
CA SER A 261 -19.86 -12.34 -2.88
C SER A 261 -20.27 -10.87 -2.89
N GLN A 262 -20.58 -10.35 -4.09
CA GLN A 262 -20.99 -8.96 -4.29
C GLN A 262 -22.31 -8.65 -3.60
N PHE A 263 -23.31 -9.51 -3.73
CA PHE A 263 -24.62 -9.35 -3.09
C PHE A 263 -24.48 -9.25 -1.56
N LEU A 264 -23.78 -10.20 -0.93
CA LEU A 264 -23.55 -10.20 0.51
C LEU A 264 -22.76 -8.99 0.98
N SER A 265 -21.73 -8.61 0.23
CA SER A 265 -20.92 -7.43 0.54
C SER A 265 -21.71 -6.13 0.41
N THR A 266 -22.51 -5.99 -0.65
CA THR A 266 -23.32 -4.79 -0.89
C THR A 266 -24.46 -4.68 0.12
N MET A 267 -25.05 -5.80 0.59
CA MET A 267 -26.07 -5.81 1.63
C MET A 267 -25.59 -5.24 2.98
N MET A 268 -24.28 -5.22 3.22
CA MET A 268 -23.73 -4.67 4.46
C MET A 268 -24.16 -3.21 4.69
N PHE A 269 -24.11 -2.38 3.64
CA PHE A 269 -24.45 -0.97 3.76
C PHE A 269 -25.92 -0.74 4.15
N PRO A 270 -26.94 -1.31 3.46
CA PRO A 270 -28.35 -1.21 3.87
C PRO A 270 -28.62 -1.77 5.27
N ILE A 271 -27.99 -2.88 5.65
CA ILE A 271 -28.14 -3.48 6.98
C ILE A 271 -27.61 -2.52 8.05
N MET A 272 -26.41 -1.96 7.86
CA MET A 272 -25.83 -1.00 8.80
C MET A 272 -26.67 0.27 8.91
N GLN A 273 -27.21 0.75 7.78
CA GLN A 273 -28.12 1.91 7.76
C GLN A 273 -29.42 1.61 8.49
N PHE A 274 -30.01 0.43 8.30
CA PHE A 274 -31.21 0.01 9.00
C PHE A 274 -30.99 -0.06 10.53
N ILE A 275 -29.88 -0.67 10.98
CA ILE A 275 -29.53 -0.74 12.40
C ILE A 275 -29.29 0.67 12.97
N GLY A 276 -28.60 1.53 12.23
CA GLY A 276 -28.41 2.92 12.61
C GLY A 276 -29.71 3.69 12.77
N ASN A 277 -30.69 3.46 11.87
CA ASN A 277 -32.00 4.06 11.94
C ASN A 277 -32.83 3.50 13.13
N LEU A 278 -32.75 2.19 13.44
CA LEU A 278 -33.34 1.63 14.66
C LEU A 278 -32.73 2.27 15.92
N GLY A 279 -31.44 2.45 15.95
CA GLY A 279 -30.72 3.19 17.00
C GLY A 279 -31.27 4.60 17.17
N TYR A 280 -31.48 5.31 16.04
CA TYR A 280 -32.13 6.64 16.05
C TYR A 280 -33.54 6.62 16.68
N VAL A 281 -34.35 5.64 16.31
CA VAL A 281 -35.71 5.50 16.87
C VAL A 281 -35.68 5.26 18.39
N ILE A 282 -34.79 4.34 18.84
CA ILE A 282 -34.62 4.05 20.28
C ILE A 282 -34.17 5.31 21.05
N ILE A 283 -33.19 6.04 20.51
CA ILE A 283 -32.69 7.27 21.13
C ILE A 283 -33.77 8.35 21.15
N SER A 284 -34.57 8.48 20.08
CA SER A 284 -35.64 9.47 20.02
C SER A 284 -36.74 9.18 21.03
N ILE A 285 -37.12 7.90 21.22
CA ILE A 285 -38.12 7.49 22.22
C ILE A 285 -37.57 7.73 23.64
N LEU A 286 -36.36 7.25 23.92
CA LEU A 286 -35.74 7.44 25.24
C LEU A 286 -35.49 8.93 25.54
N GLY A 287 -34.98 9.68 24.53
CA GLY A 287 -34.79 11.11 24.64
C GLY A 287 -36.07 11.88 24.89
N GLY A 288 -37.13 11.57 24.15
CA GLY A 288 -38.46 12.16 24.37
C GLY A 288 -38.98 11.90 25.78
N TYR A 289 -38.85 10.64 26.26
CA TYR A 289 -39.21 10.31 27.65
C TYR A 289 -38.38 11.11 28.68
N MET A 290 -37.08 11.27 28.45
CA MET A 290 -36.19 12.04 29.33
C MET A 290 -36.47 13.53 29.31
N VAL A 291 -36.90 14.09 28.17
CA VAL A 291 -37.35 15.51 28.05
C VAL A 291 -38.62 15.72 28.87
N VAL A 292 -39.61 14.82 28.77
CA VAL A 292 -40.85 14.90 29.59
C VAL A 292 -40.57 14.81 31.10
N LYS A 293 -39.47 14.18 31.48
CA LYS A 293 -38.98 14.08 32.86
C LYS A 293 -38.03 15.22 33.27
N ASP A 294 -37.86 16.24 32.43
CA ASP A 294 -36.96 17.38 32.64
C ASP A 294 -35.47 16.98 32.90
N LYS A 295 -35.04 15.81 32.42
CA LYS A 295 -33.69 15.32 32.59
C LYS A 295 -32.72 15.79 31.51
N ILE A 296 -33.18 16.09 30.32
CA ILE A 296 -32.47 16.61 29.17
C ILE A 296 -33.30 17.64 28.41
N GLN A 297 -32.65 18.44 27.56
CA GLN A 297 -33.33 19.40 26.69
C GLN A 297 -33.69 18.78 25.34
N VAL A 298 -34.66 19.34 24.61
CA VAL A 298 -35.06 18.84 23.27
C VAL A 298 -33.91 18.81 22.29
N GLY A 299 -33.05 19.83 22.33
CA GLY A 299 -31.87 19.89 21.47
C GLY A 299 -30.79 18.81 21.77
N ASP A 300 -30.82 18.26 23.00
CA ASP A 300 -29.91 17.17 23.37
C ASP A 300 -30.23 15.88 22.59
N ILE A 301 -31.50 15.64 22.22
CA ILE A 301 -31.89 14.51 21.37
C ILE A 301 -31.18 14.63 19.99
N LEU A 302 -31.21 15.82 19.40
CA LEU A 302 -30.55 16.07 18.12
C LEU A 302 -29.02 15.88 18.21
N SER A 303 -28.40 16.49 19.24
CA SER A 303 -26.97 16.34 19.51
C SER A 303 -26.57 14.88 19.67
N PHE A 304 -27.31 14.13 20.48
CA PHE A 304 -27.06 12.74 20.75
C PHE A 304 -27.18 11.86 19.52
N THR A 305 -28.19 12.10 18.69
CA THR A 305 -28.35 11.41 17.40
C THR A 305 -27.17 11.62 16.47
N GLN A 306 -26.68 12.87 16.36
CA GLN A 306 -25.51 13.16 15.57
C GLN A 306 -24.26 12.48 16.12
N TYR A 307 -24.08 12.45 17.45
CA TYR A 307 -22.95 11.73 18.07
C TYR A 307 -22.98 10.24 17.76
N VAL A 308 -24.13 9.58 17.85
CA VAL A 308 -24.24 8.16 17.53
C VAL A 308 -23.92 7.88 16.07
N ARG A 309 -24.42 8.72 15.13
CA ARG A 309 -24.05 8.62 13.72
C ARG A 309 -22.55 8.79 13.48
N ASN A 310 -21.94 9.83 14.05
CA ASN A 310 -20.54 10.09 13.91
C ASN A 310 -19.67 8.97 14.51
N PHE A 311 -20.09 8.43 15.65
CA PHE A 311 -19.43 7.30 16.29
C PHE A 311 -19.41 6.05 15.39
N THR A 312 -20.57 5.70 14.82
CA THR A 312 -20.66 4.55 13.89
C THR A 312 -19.82 4.77 12.64
N ASN A 313 -19.83 5.97 12.08
CA ASN A 313 -19.02 6.31 10.90
C ASN A 313 -17.51 6.19 11.18
N GLN A 314 -17.06 6.63 12.36
CA GLN A 314 -15.64 6.53 12.73
C GLN A 314 -15.18 5.07 12.90
N ILE A 315 -16.03 4.20 13.47
CA ILE A 315 -15.72 2.77 13.55
C ILE A 315 -15.54 2.17 12.15
N ASN A 316 -16.43 2.50 11.21
CA ASN A 316 -16.32 2.03 9.82
C ASN A 316 -15.05 2.54 9.13
N GLN A 317 -14.70 3.80 9.33
CA GLN A 317 -13.47 4.38 8.76
C GLN A 317 -12.21 3.72 9.34
N LEU A 318 -12.15 3.48 10.65
CA LEU A 318 -11.01 2.79 11.27
C LEU A 318 -10.86 1.34 10.77
N ALA A 319 -11.98 0.65 10.49
CA ALA A 319 -11.95 -0.68 9.89
C ALA A 319 -11.32 -0.65 8.48
N GLN A 320 -11.64 0.36 7.66
CA GLN A 320 -11.03 0.54 6.33
C GLN A 320 -9.54 0.87 6.42
N VAL A 321 -9.14 1.71 7.38
CA VAL A 321 -7.74 2.05 7.63
C VAL A 321 -6.91 0.82 7.96
N THR A 322 -7.46 -0.15 8.67
CA THR A 322 -6.76 -1.40 9.01
C THR A 322 -6.29 -2.14 7.75
N ASN A 323 -7.14 -2.24 6.74
CA ASN A 323 -6.78 -2.88 5.46
C ASN A 323 -5.69 -2.10 4.71
N MET A 324 -5.78 -0.76 4.71
CA MET A 324 -4.78 0.10 4.07
C MET A 324 -3.41 -0.02 4.76
N VAL A 325 -3.39 -0.05 6.09
CA VAL A 325 -2.16 -0.25 6.87
C VAL A 325 -1.54 -1.62 6.60
N GLN A 326 -2.35 -2.70 6.52
CA GLN A 326 -1.84 -4.03 6.17
C GLN A 326 -1.20 -4.04 4.77
N SER A 327 -1.85 -3.43 3.78
CA SER A 327 -1.30 -3.32 2.41
C SER A 327 0.01 -2.52 2.39
N ALA A 328 0.07 -1.43 3.14
CA ALA A 328 1.27 -0.60 3.23
C ALA A 328 2.43 -1.33 3.92
N ILE A 329 2.17 -2.13 4.95
CA ILE A 329 3.21 -2.92 5.61
C ILE A 329 3.74 -4.00 4.67
N ALA A 330 2.87 -4.67 3.89
CA ALA A 330 3.30 -5.63 2.88
C ALA A 330 4.14 -4.97 1.77
N ALA A 331 3.77 -3.77 1.32
CA ALA A 331 4.55 -2.97 0.38
C ALA A 331 5.89 -2.52 0.99
N SER A 332 5.89 -2.09 2.27
CA SER A 332 7.11 -1.73 3.02
C SER A 332 8.08 -2.88 3.11
N GLU A 333 7.58 -4.09 3.37
CA GLU A 333 8.40 -5.30 3.48
C GLU A 333 9.15 -5.56 2.18
N ARG A 334 8.46 -5.48 1.03
CA ARG A 334 9.11 -5.64 -0.28
C ARG A 334 10.13 -4.55 -0.59
N VAL A 335 9.81 -3.30 -0.26
CA VAL A 335 10.74 -2.16 -0.41
C VAL A 335 12.00 -2.36 0.43
N PHE A 336 11.84 -2.77 1.70
CA PHE A 336 12.99 -2.98 2.58
C PHE A 336 13.76 -4.27 2.27
N GLU A 337 13.09 -5.36 1.86
CA GLU A 337 13.77 -6.55 1.34
C GLU A 337 14.67 -6.17 0.15
N PHE A 338 14.17 -5.32 -0.77
CA PHE A 338 14.97 -4.85 -1.90
C PHE A 338 16.17 -3.98 -1.47
N LEU A 339 15.96 -3.08 -0.50
CA LEU A 339 17.04 -2.22 0.00
C LEU A 339 18.11 -2.99 0.80
N ASP A 340 17.70 -4.09 1.46
CA ASP A 340 18.59 -4.95 2.24
C ASP A 340 19.34 -6.00 1.40
N GLU A 341 19.00 -6.17 0.10
CA GLU A 341 19.70 -7.11 -0.79
C GLU A 341 21.20 -6.83 -0.84
N GLU A 342 22.00 -7.88 -0.99
CA GLU A 342 23.46 -7.78 -1.08
C GLU A 342 23.88 -7.02 -2.35
N GLU A 343 24.75 -6.05 -2.16
CA GLU A 343 25.32 -5.26 -3.27
C GLU A 343 26.51 -5.97 -3.90
N GLU A 344 26.87 -5.59 -5.13
CA GLU A 344 28.11 -6.06 -5.74
C GLU A 344 29.29 -5.64 -4.86
N GLU A 345 30.17 -6.60 -4.51
CA GLU A 345 31.42 -6.29 -3.88
C GLU A 345 32.25 -5.38 -4.80
N ASN A 346 32.57 -4.21 -4.33
CA ASN A 346 33.43 -3.27 -5.05
C ASN A 346 34.70 -3.00 -4.24
N ILE A 347 35.81 -2.99 -4.91
CA ILE A 347 37.10 -2.61 -4.31
C ILE A 347 37.26 -1.11 -4.54
N ASP A 348 37.19 -0.33 -3.45
CA ASP A 348 37.28 1.14 -3.53
C ASP A 348 38.74 1.63 -3.76
N GLU A 349 39.75 0.81 -3.42
CA GLU A 349 41.13 1.15 -3.62
C GLU A 349 41.56 0.92 -5.07
N LYS A 350 42.16 1.94 -5.68
CA LYS A 350 42.78 1.86 -7.02
C LYS A 350 44.12 1.13 -6.92
N ASN A 351 44.09 -0.19 -7.01
CA ASN A 351 45.28 -1.01 -6.92
C ASN A 351 46.03 -1.17 -8.24
N ILE A 352 45.35 -0.84 -9.38
CA ILE A 352 45.91 -1.07 -10.73
C ILE A 352 45.74 0.21 -11.55
N ASP A 353 46.85 0.64 -12.18
CA ASP A 353 46.81 1.75 -13.13
C ASP A 353 46.28 1.27 -14.48
N ILE A 354 45.02 1.64 -14.79
CA ILE A 354 44.32 1.24 -16.02
C ILE A 354 45.07 1.70 -17.28
N SER A 355 45.82 2.81 -17.21
CA SER A 355 46.56 3.34 -18.35
C SER A 355 47.68 2.41 -18.83
N THR A 356 48.13 1.51 -17.98
CA THR A 356 49.21 0.53 -18.28
C THR A 356 48.69 -0.74 -18.95
N ILE A 357 47.39 -0.95 -18.98
CA ILE A 357 46.72 -2.17 -19.50
C ILE A 357 46.85 -2.23 -21.03
N LYS A 358 47.43 -3.32 -21.53
CA LYS A 358 47.66 -3.57 -22.96
C LYS A 358 46.59 -4.44 -23.62
N GLY A 359 45.82 -5.22 -22.82
CA GLY A 359 44.71 -6.05 -23.26
C GLY A 359 45.09 -7.51 -23.59
N ASN A 360 46.10 -8.09 -22.94
CA ASN A 360 46.32 -9.52 -22.96
C ASN A 360 45.38 -10.20 -21.96
N ILE A 361 44.63 -11.23 -22.37
CA ILE A 361 43.63 -11.90 -21.55
C ILE A 361 44.03 -13.36 -21.36
N GLU A 362 43.95 -13.85 -20.15
CA GLU A 362 44.22 -15.26 -19.83
C GLU A 362 43.14 -15.85 -18.94
N PHE A 363 42.55 -16.94 -19.39
CA PHE A 363 41.66 -17.79 -18.57
C PHE A 363 42.49 -18.95 -18.04
N LYS A 364 42.43 -19.23 -16.74
CA LYS A 364 43.16 -20.34 -16.09
C LYS A 364 42.18 -21.21 -15.30
N ASN A 365 41.94 -22.42 -15.79
CA ASN A 365 41.12 -23.46 -15.16
C ASN A 365 39.77 -22.92 -14.65
N VAL A 366 39.08 -22.15 -15.49
CA VAL A 366 37.85 -21.46 -15.13
C VAL A 366 36.68 -22.45 -15.06
N HIS A 367 36.02 -22.47 -13.91
CA HIS A 367 34.77 -23.19 -13.71
C HIS A 367 33.68 -22.18 -13.35
N PHE A 368 32.51 -22.33 -13.98
CA PHE A 368 31.35 -21.48 -13.68
C PHE A 368 30.03 -22.16 -13.98
N GLY A 369 29.06 -21.92 -13.10
CA GLY A 369 27.64 -22.22 -13.26
C GLY A 369 26.79 -21.16 -12.55
N TYR A 370 25.66 -20.79 -13.14
CA TYR A 370 24.72 -19.85 -12.51
C TYR A 370 24.09 -20.43 -11.24
N ASN A 371 23.99 -21.78 -11.19
CA ASN A 371 23.53 -22.54 -10.04
C ASN A 371 24.55 -23.63 -9.71
N GLU A 372 24.70 -23.99 -8.46
CA GLU A 372 25.67 -25.00 -7.98
C GLU A 372 25.50 -26.37 -8.68
N ASN A 373 24.29 -26.69 -9.11
CA ASN A 373 23.96 -27.99 -9.73
C ASN A 373 24.17 -28.04 -11.25
N LYS A 374 24.53 -26.93 -11.92
CA LYS A 374 24.69 -26.88 -13.37
C LYS A 374 25.92 -26.09 -13.77
N ILE A 375 27.00 -26.81 -13.98
CA ILE A 375 28.26 -26.26 -14.53
C ILE A 375 28.04 -25.97 -16.01
N ILE A 376 28.36 -24.75 -16.45
CA ILE A 376 28.28 -24.31 -17.85
C ILE A 376 29.67 -24.23 -18.48
N ILE A 377 30.64 -23.75 -17.73
CA ILE A 377 32.05 -23.68 -18.12
C ILE A 377 32.79 -24.62 -17.18
N ASN A 378 33.49 -25.59 -17.76
CA ASN A 378 34.24 -26.62 -17.04
C ASN A 378 35.68 -26.65 -17.49
N ASP A 379 36.58 -26.31 -16.57
CA ASP A 379 38.04 -26.32 -16.76
C ASP A 379 38.53 -25.60 -18.03
N PHE A 380 38.01 -24.40 -18.26
CA PHE A 380 38.36 -23.62 -19.45
C PHE A 380 39.63 -22.83 -19.24
N SER A 381 40.62 -23.04 -20.15
CA SER A 381 41.86 -22.32 -20.17
C SER A 381 42.16 -21.80 -21.59
N ALA A 382 42.50 -20.51 -21.70
CA ALA A 382 42.83 -19.88 -22.97
C ALA A 382 43.69 -18.63 -22.76
N LYS A 383 44.54 -18.31 -23.75
CA LYS A 383 45.37 -17.08 -23.77
C LYS A 383 45.10 -16.31 -25.05
N VAL A 384 44.82 -15.02 -24.90
CA VAL A 384 44.57 -14.07 -25.99
C VAL A 384 45.57 -12.93 -25.88
N LYS A 385 46.27 -12.65 -26.95
CA LYS A 385 47.23 -11.53 -27.02
C LYS A 385 46.57 -10.27 -27.59
N LYS A 386 47.10 -9.12 -27.23
CA LYS A 386 46.71 -7.84 -27.79
C LYS A 386 46.60 -7.88 -29.32
N GLY A 387 45.50 -7.36 -29.86
CA GLY A 387 45.23 -7.26 -31.31
C GLY A 387 44.73 -8.53 -31.97
N GLN A 388 44.56 -9.64 -31.25
CA GLN A 388 43.98 -10.86 -31.81
C GLN A 388 42.45 -10.74 -31.93
N LYS A 389 41.90 -11.29 -33.02
CA LYS A 389 40.49 -11.51 -33.21
C LYS A 389 40.16 -12.96 -32.82
N ILE A 390 39.27 -13.13 -31.90
CA ILE A 390 38.87 -14.46 -31.38
C ILE A 390 37.38 -14.68 -31.68
N ALA A 391 37.08 -15.84 -32.26
CA ALA A 391 35.73 -16.33 -32.44
C ALA A 391 35.39 -17.38 -31.39
N ILE A 392 34.34 -17.16 -30.58
CA ILE A 392 33.81 -18.16 -29.65
C ILE A 392 32.64 -18.86 -30.35
N VAL A 393 32.83 -20.14 -30.69
CA VAL A 393 31.88 -20.95 -31.43
C VAL A 393 31.36 -22.10 -30.58
N GLY A 394 30.11 -22.54 -30.85
CA GLY A 394 29.48 -23.64 -30.15
C GLY A 394 27.96 -23.61 -30.29
N PRO A 395 27.25 -24.69 -29.93
CA PRO A 395 25.78 -24.74 -29.99
C PRO A 395 25.13 -23.73 -29.04
N THR A 396 23.82 -23.52 -29.18
CA THR A 396 23.06 -22.70 -28.24
C THR A 396 23.14 -23.31 -26.83
N GLY A 397 23.40 -22.51 -25.82
CA GLY A 397 23.59 -22.98 -24.44
C GLY A 397 25.04 -23.39 -24.08
N ALA A 398 25.99 -23.38 -25.02
CA ALA A 398 27.41 -23.75 -24.77
C ALA A 398 28.19 -22.73 -23.93
N GLY A 399 27.57 -21.67 -23.39
CA GLY A 399 28.22 -20.69 -22.51
C GLY A 399 28.94 -19.53 -23.24
N LYS A 400 28.72 -19.32 -24.54
CA LYS A 400 29.38 -18.24 -25.31
C LYS A 400 29.18 -16.85 -24.68
N SER A 401 27.93 -16.47 -24.43
CA SER A 401 27.60 -15.18 -23.77
C SER A 401 28.03 -15.16 -22.30
N THR A 402 28.07 -16.31 -21.65
CA THR A 402 28.56 -16.44 -20.28
C THR A 402 30.03 -16.08 -20.17
N MET A 403 30.85 -16.46 -21.15
CA MET A 403 32.28 -16.07 -21.19
C MET A 403 32.47 -14.55 -21.19
N ILE A 404 31.66 -13.84 -21.97
CA ILE A 404 31.74 -12.36 -22.02
C ILE A 404 31.24 -11.77 -20.68
N LYS A 405 30.16 -12.31 -20.11
CA LYS A 405 29.65 -11.88 -18.79
C LYS A 405 30.69 -12.08 -17.68
N LEU A 406 31.47 -13.16 -17.71
CA LEU A 406 32.55 -13.42 -16.77
C LEU A 406 33.73 -12.47 -16.98
N LEU A 407 34.15 -12.21 -18.22
CA LEU A 407 35.24 -11.31 -18.55
C LEU A 407 34.96 -9.87 -18.06
N MET A 408 33.72 -9.41 -18.21
CA MET A 408 33.26 -8.11 -17.69
C MET A 408 32.90 -8.12 -16.19
N ARG A 409 33.13 -9.24 -15.51
CA ARG A 409 32.86 -9.45 -14.10
C ARG A 409 31.40 -9.08 -13.71
N PHE A 410 30.42 -9.44 -14.57
CA PHE A 410 29.00 -9.46 -14.16
C PHE A 410 28.69 -10.62 -13.21
N TYR A 411 29.54 -11.65 -13.24
CA TYR A 411 29.57 -12.79 -12.33
C TYR A 411 31.04 -13.09 -11.98
N ASP A 412 31.26 -13.53 -10.75
CA ASP A 412 32.55 -14.07 -10.35
C ASP A 412 32.62 -15.57 -10.67
N VAL A 413 33.80 -16.07 -11.06
CA VAL A 413 34.01 -17.50 -11.33
C VAL A 413 33.92 -18.30 -10.06
N ASN A 414 33.37 -19.54 -10.15
CA ASN A 414 33.27 -20.45 -9.01
C ASN A 414 34.66 -20.97 -8.59
N SER A 415 35.54 -21.27 -9.58
CA SER A 415 36.95 -21.58 -9.35
C SER A 415 37.79 -21.21 -10.60
N GLY A 416 39.11 -21.21 -10.44
CA GLY A 416 40.03 -20.68 -11.45
C GLY A 416 40.13 -19.14 -11.39
N GLN A 417 40.71 -18.56 -12.42
CA GLN A 417 40.91 -17.10 -12.47
C GLN A 417 40.91 -16.58 -13.91
N ILE A 418 40.52 -15.31 -14.07
CA ILE A 418 40.62 -14.56 -15.31
C ILE A 418 41.60 -13.42 -15.08
N LEU A 419 42.60 -13.31 -15.95
CA LEU A 419 43.66 -12.31 -15.82
C LEU A 419 43.64 -11.35 -17.01
N ILE A 420 43.92 -10.08 -16.76
CA ILE A 420 44.17 -9.05 -17.75
C ILE A 420 45.58 -8.51 -17.50
N ASP A 421 46.48 -8.68 -18.48
CA ASP A 421 47.90 -8.37 -18.36
C ASP A 421 48.57 -8.90 -17.08
N GLY A 422 48.14 -10.09 -16.61
CA GLY A 422 48.67 -10.76 -15.42
C GLY A 422 47.95 -10.40 -14.11
N HIS A 423 47.08 -9.40 -14.07
CA HIS A 423 46.31 -9.00 -12.93
C HIS A 423 44.95 -9.72 -12.90
N ASN A 424 44.53 -10.24 -11.76
CA ASN A 424 43.21 -10.89 -11.63
C ASN A 424 42.09 -9.85 -11.76
N ILE A 425 41.06 -10.16 -12.53
CA ILE A 425 39.92 -9.26 -12.68
C ILE A 425 39.21 -8.90 -11.34
N LYS A 426 39.41 -9.71 -10.32
CA LYS A 426 38.91 -9.44 -8.95
C LYS A 426 39.68 -8.30 -8.24
N GLU A 427 40.90 -7.98 -8.67
CA GLU A 427 41.73 -6.92 -8.11
C GLU A 427 41.40 -5.52 -8.65
N PHE A 428 40.62 -5.46 -9.75
CA PHE A 428 40.17 -4.20 -10.32
C PHE A 428 38.89 -3.71 -9.62
N ASN A 429 38.73 -2.39 -9.51
CA ASN A 429 37.42 -1.78 -9.32
C ASN A 429 36.50 -2.16 -10.49
N ARG A 430 35.26 -2.54 -10.24
CA ARG A 430 34.33 -3.03 -11.30
C ARG A 430 34.06 -1.98 -12.39
N GLN A 431 33.95 -0.72 -12.03
CA GLN A 431 33.72 0.36 -13.00
C GLN A 431 34.94 0.58 -13.88
N GLU A 432 36.10 0.56 -13.28
CA GLU A 432 37.41 0.68 -14.02
C GLU A 432 37.60 -0.53 -14.93
N LEU A 433 37.34 -1.75 -14.44
CA LEU A 433 37.43 -2.95 -15.27
C LEU A 433 36.46 -2.86 -16.47
N ARG A 434 35.22 -2.51 -16.24
CA ARG A 434 34.22 -2.40 -17.32
C ARG A 434 34.52 -1.29 -18.33
N SER A 435 35.24 -0.22 -17.92
CA SER A 435 35.68 0.85 -18.82
C SER A 435 36.72 0.41 -19.84
N LEU A 436 37.43 -0.72 -19.59
CA LEU A 436 38.39 -1.32 -20.52
C LEU A 436 37.72 -2.03 -21.70
N PHE A 437 36.41 -2.25 -21.67
CA PHE A 437 35.65 -3.02 -22.65
C PHE A 437 34.65 -2.16 -23.40
N GLY A 438 34.59 -2.31 -24.72
CA GLY A 438 33.44 -1.89 -25.53
C GLY A 438 32.55 -3.09 -25.81
N MET A 439 31.35 -3.13 -25.24
CA MET A 439 30.41 -4.22 -25.43
C MET A 439 29.39 -3.87 -26.50
N VAL A 440 29.23 -4.74 -27.50
CA VAL A 440 28.14 -4.68 -28.47
C VAL A 440 27.13 -5.79 -28.13
N LEU A 441 25.92 -5.39 -27.75
CA LEU A 441 24.86 -6.33 -27.41
C LEU A 441 24.21 -6.89 -28.67
N GLN A 442 23.69 -8.11 -28.59
CA GLN A 442 22.91 -8.75 -29.65
C GLN A 442 21.58 -8.03 -29.87
N ASP A 443 20.90 -7.69 -28.74
CA ASP A 443 19.68 -6.88 -28.72
C ASP A 443 20.06 -5.49 -28.21
N THR A 444 20.17 -4.52 -29.10
CA THR A 444 20.49 -3.14 -28.75
C THR A 444 19.27 -2.40 -28.24
N TRP A 445 19.41 -1.74 -27.10
CA TRP A 445 18.41 -0.83 -26.57
C TRP A 445 18.79 0.61 -26.87
N LEU A 446 17.86 1.36 -27.47
CA LEU A 446 18.06 2.78 -27.75
C LEU A 446 17.26 3.60 -26.73
N PHE A 447 17.96 4.46 -26.01
CA PHE A 447 17.33 5.46 -25.15
C PHE A 447 16.76 6.59 -26.02
N ASN A 448 15.62 7.15 -25.59
CA ASN A 448 15.04 8.32 -26.26
C ASN A 448 15.87 9.56 -25.94
N GLY A 449 16.53 10.14 -26.94
CA GLY A 449 17.42 11.28 -26.81
C GLY A 449 18.26 11.52 -28.05
N THR A 450 19.20 12.43 -27.96
CA THR A 450 20.24 12.67 -28.98
C THR A 450 21.41 11.69 -28.78
N ILE A 451 22.06 11.31 -29.90
CA ILE A 451 23.31 10.56 -29.89
C ILE A 451 24.45 11.48 -29.48
#